data_91861413cdb07d23cc0b1b1c0dd0ac52
#
_entry.id   91861413cdb07d23cc0b1b1c0dd0ac52
#
_cell.length_a   1.000
_cell.length_b   1.000
_cell.length_c   1.000
_cell.angle_alpha   90.00
_cell.angle_beta   90.00
_cell.angle_gamma   90.00
#
_symmetry.space_group_name_H-M   'P 1'
#
loop_
_entity.id
_entity.type
_entity.pdbx_description
1 polymer ?
#
loop_
_entity_poly.entity_id
_entity_poly.type
_entity_poly.pdbx_seq_one_letter_code
_entity_poly.pdbx_strand_id
1 'polypeptide(L)'
;MTKLKEFYNKSSLIGKSFFIYSLIFIVCALLSAPFDLFSKISLYLFNIWTIFFIIYAIYKIGKIANVKFNKNYILIMEIAIILMSIVYIVIINCREYVYTWDNSTYYRNQLNLIPHFEESFGRGIKEIIRTIIYEDYNYFLLSFTIGIYSLTNMTPEAFNIISYFVGMVPTVILFFMIIKKVIDNLNIKNKLLIFGLSALFLISFWPLHGACLSGQPDIIGMIFICFIILLTMDYDFSYVDWKRWIYILGSTFGLVITRRWYMFFVLGYFISYATTLLIRVLISKDKEKIKNTIFNGLKFALVVGGGILLLSSPIIIKTLKNNYQTSYTAWNLGGLGTEIIQQFQRLGLIYFIIITIGLIYGIINKKLRYYTIMLIGTWIISIVAFTRIQNMGPHQMLILVPTYILLFIFGLIAILNFKEKTSINISFAVLLGIIILANLVGGIFHNKYFYNNLFFTNMVIDSEKREDYAQIGNMVKFVKDNCNEKNKIYLNAATGDYSSHMITNYNLPEDRNIYNYVPYSFAIDSTNGFPEDALGCKYFWIANKVLDDTGAKKGHIIPNINYAITEDPIISPKFKMIREFKMTEEITFYTYERIEKFDEEERQEWLKLFEEQSNIYPELFEKRISNFQIDY
;
A
#
# COMPACT_ATOMS: atom_id res chain seq x y z
N MET A 1 -19.71 25.80 27.81
CA MET A 1 -20.76 26.08 26.79
C MET A 1 -20.47 27.33 25.97
N THR A 2 -20.10 28.47 26.54
CA THR A 2 -19.88 29.75 25.81
C THR A 2 -18.81 29.66 24.73
N LYS A 3 -17.65 29.10 25.01
CA LYS A 3 -16.56 28.89 24.03
C LYS A 3 -16.95 27.96 22.87
N LEU A 4 -17.75 26.93 23.12
CA LEU A 4 -18.25 25.99 22.12
C LEU A 4 -19.22 26.65 21.16
N LYS A 5 -20.12 27.47 21.70
CA LYS A 5 -21.11 28.29 20.93
C LYS A 5 -20.39 29.34 20.08
N GLU A 6 -19.33 29.96 20.60
CA GLU A 6 -18.50 30.90 19.88
C GLU A 6 -17.73 30.23 18.72
N PHE A 7 -17.15 29.04 18.96
CA PHE A 7 -16.51 28.25 17.93
C PHE A 7 -17.48 27.84 16.82
N TYR A 8 -18.67 27.33 17.18
CA TYR A 8 -19.72 26.98 16.22
C TYR A 8 -20.14 28.17 15.36
N ASN A 9 -20.41 29.33 15.98
CA ASN A 9 -20.83 30.51 15.25
C ASN A 9 -19.78 31.06 14.27
N LYS A 10 -18.49 30.94 14.59
CA LYS A 10 -17.37 31.35 13.74
C LYS A 10 -16.99 30.30 12.68
N SER A 11 -17.56 29.10 12.71
CA SER A 11 -17.24 28.02 11.78
C SER A 11 -17.93 28.21 10.43
N SER A 12 -17.25 27.74 9.35
CA SER A 12 -17.85 27.62 8.02
C SER A 12 -19.03 26.64 8.03
N LEU A 13 -19.86 26.64 6.98
CA LEU A 13 -20.95 25.67 6.83
C LEU A 13 -20.45 24.23 6.97
N ILE A 14 -19.35 23.88 6.27
CA ILE A 14 -18.70 22.55 6.39
C ILE A 14 -18.29 22.26 7.83
N GLY A 15 -17.72 23.24 8.54
CA GLY A 15 -17.33 23.07 9.94
C GLY A 15 -18.52 22.88 10.88
N LYS A 16 -19.64 23.57 10.62
CA LYS A 16 -20.88 23.39 11.38
C LYS A 16 -21.50 22.02 11.16
N SER A 17 -21.57 21.58 9.90
CA SER A 17 -22.07 20.26 9.54
C SER A 17 -21.23 19.14 10.16
N PHE A 18 -19.90 19.24 10.07
CA PHE A 18 -18.99 18.28 10.70
C PHE A 18 -19.16 18.22 12.22
N PHE A 19 -19.34 19.37 12.88
CA PHE A 19 -19.53 19.42 14.32
C PHE A 19 -20.85 18.76 14.75
N ILE A 20 -21.98 19.10 14.10
CA ILE A 20 -23.29 18.49 14.40
C ILE A 20 -23.22 16.98 14.19
N TYR A 21 -22.67 16.55 13.06
CA TYR A 21 -22.55 15.14 12.74
C TYR A 21 -21.68 14.41 13.76
N SER A 22 -20.57 15.00 14.22
CA SER A 22 -19.70 14.43 15.25
C SER A 22 -20.44 14.25 16.57
N LEU A 23 -21.31 15.15 16.94
CA LEU A 23 -22.14 15.00 18.15
C LEU A 23 -23.12 13.83 18.03
N ILE A 24 -23.83 13.71 16.90
CA ILE A 24 -24.75 12.61 16.63
C ILE A 24 -24.00 11.27 16.70
N PHE A 25 -22.85 11.19 16.00
CA PHE A 25 -22.00 10.01 16.01
C PHE A 25 -21.56 9.61 17.43
N ILE A 26 -21.05 10.56 18.22
CA ILE A 26 -20.60 10.31 19.60
C ILE A 26 -21.76 9.76 20.47
N VAL A 27 -22.96 10.34 20.36
CA VAL A 27 -24.13 9.87 21.11
C VAL A 27 -24.47 8.43 20.71
N CYS A 28 -24.53 8.12 19.40
CA CYS A 28 -24.80 6.76 18.94
C CYS A 28 -23.71 5.78 19.38
N ALA A 29 -22.44 6.18 19.33
CA ALA A 29 -21.31 5.35 19.78
C ALA A 29 -21.37 5.04 21.29
N LEU A 30 -21.78 5.99 22.10
CA LEU A 30 -21.99 5.75 23.55
C LEU A 30 -23.19 4.84 23.82
N LEU A 31 -24.26 4.96 23.03
CA LEU A 31 -25.46 4.11 23.16
C LEU A 31 -25.24 2.69 22.59
N SER A 32 -24.17 2.46 21.83
CA SER A 32 -23.87 1.14 21.25
C SER A 32 -23.53 0.07 22.31
N ALA A 33 -23.04 0.46 23.48
CA ALA A 33 -22.70 -0.48 24.53
C ALA A 33 -23.94 -1.16 25.17
N PRO A 34 -25.01 -0.42 25.49
CA PRO A 34 -26.24 -1.01 26.06
C PRO A 34 -27.26 -1.50 25.00
N PHE A 35 -27.14 -1.12 23.72
CA PHE A 35 -28.16 -1.39 22.70
C PHE A 35 -27.56 -1.83 21.37
N ASP A 36 -27.77 -3.06 20.94
CA ASP A 36 -27.24 -3.65 19.71
C ASP A 36 -27.59 -2.86 18.44
N LEU A 37 -28.81 -2.30 18.36
CA LEU A 37 -29.22 -1.46 17.24
C LEU A 37 -28.25 -0.29 17.01
N PHE A 38 -27.76 0.34 18.10
CA PHE A 38 -26.83 1.45 18.02
C PHE A 38 -25.42 1.01 17.63
N SER A 39 -25.04 -0.27 17.77
CA SER A 39 -23.76 -0.80 17.28
C SER A 39 -23.68 -0.69 15.75
N LYS A 40 -24.67 -1.21 15.03
CA LYS A 40 -24.75 -1.11 13.57
C LYS A 40 -24.83 0.34 13.08
N ILE A 41 -25.71 1.13 13.70
CA ILE A 41 -25.86 2.56 13.38
C ILE A 41 -24.53 3.29 13.58
N SER A 42 -23.83 3.05 14.69
CA SER A 42 -22.54 3.68 14.98
C SER A 42 -21.46 3.31 13.96
N LEU A 43 -21.44 2.09 13.48
CA LEU A 43 -20.50 1.65 12.44
C LEU A 43 -20.69 2.42 11.13
N TYR A 44 -21.95 2.61 10.70
CA TYR A 44 -22.25 3.39 9.49
C TYR A 44 -21.94 4.87 9.66
N LEU A 45 -22.32 5.43 10.79
CA LEU A 45 -22.02 6.82 11.13
C LEU A 45 -20.52 7.06 11.24
N PHE A 46 -19.75 6.09 11.71
CA PHE A 46 -18.29 6.19 11.80
C PHE A 46 -17.64 6.37 10.44
N ASN A 47 -18.06 5.63 9.42
CA ASN A 47 -17.51 5.80 8.08
C ASN A 47 -17.93 7.11 7.41
N ILE A 48 -19.19 7.51 7.58
CA ILE A 48 -19.62 8.84 7.12
C ILE A 48 -18.82 9.91 7.86
N TRP A 49 -18.55 9.72 9.15
CA TRP A 49 -17.72 10.64 9.94
C TRP A 49 -16.26 10.67 9.42
N THR A 50 -15.65 9.52 9.09
CA THR A 50 -14.29 9.49 8.53
C THR A 50 -14.20 10.18 7.17
N ILE A 51 -15.20 10.02 6.29
CA ILE A 51 -15.28 10.74 5.02
C ILE A 51 -15.42 12.25 5.26
N PHE A 52 -16.32 12.67 6.13
CA PHE A 52 -16.44 14.08 6.50
C PHE A 52 -15.17 14.64 7.12
N PHE A 53 -14.48 13.85 7.94
CA PHE A 53 -13.20 14.23 8.53
C PHE A 53 -12.15 14.47 7.44
N ILE A 54 -12.02 13.57 6.45
CA ILE A 54 -11.11 13.75 5.31
C ILE A 54 -11.47 15.03 4.54
N ILE A 55 -12.72 15.23 4.17
CA ILE A 55 -13.19 16.43 3.45
C ILE A 55 -12.90 17.70 4.25
N TYR A 56 -13.19 17.67 5.55
CA TYR A 56 -12.92 18.79 6.44
C TYR A 56 -11.42 19.08 6.58
N ALA A 57 -10.59 18.04 6.69
CA ALA A 57 -9.15 18.17 6.74
C ALA A 57 -8.59 18.76 5.44
N ILE A 58 -9.03 18.29 4.27
CA ILE A 58 -8.67 18.83 2.95
C ILE A 58 -9.03 20.32 2.88
N TYR A 59 -10.25 20.68 3.28
CA TYR A 59 -10.70 22.06 3.30
C TYR A 59 -9.83 22.94 4.22
N LYS A 60 -9.56 22.49 5.44
CA LYS A 60 -8.74 23.24 6.41
C LYS A 60 -7.29 23.40 5.97
N ILE A 61 -6.69 22.33 5.50
CA ILE A 61 -5.31 22.34 5.03
C ILE A 61 -5.18 23.18 3.77
N GLY A 62 -6.13 23.09 2.85
CA GLY A 62 -6.20 23.97 1.69
C GLY A 62 -6.28 25.44 2.04
N LYS A 63 -7.03 25.79 3.11
CA LYS A 63 -7.09 27.15 3.62
C LYS A 63 -5.76 27.60 4.25
N ILE A 64 -5.11 26.75 5.03
CA ILE A 64 -3.79 27.04 5.63
C ILE A 64 -2.74 27.20 4.52
N ALA A 65 -2.76 26.33 3.51
CA ALA A 65 -1.87 26.37 2.36
C ALA A 65 -2.21 27.47 1.35
N ASN A 66 -3.31 28.21 1.56
CA ASN A 66 -3.82 29.28 0.67
C ASN A 66 -4.02 28.83 -0.79
N VAL A 67 -4.56 27.62 -0.99
CA VAL A 67 -4.89 27.10 -2.32
C VAL A 67 -6.30 27.56 -2.71
N LYS A 68 -6.41 28.16 -3.91
CA LYS A 68 -7.68 28.62 -4.46
C LYS A 68 -7.87 28.11 -5.88
N PHE A 69 -9.03 27.57 -6.16
CA PHE A 69 -9.42 27.13 -7.50
C PHE A 69 -10.45 28.08 -8.10
N ASN A 70 -10.32 28.37 -9.38
CA ASN A 70 -11.39 28.94 -10.18
C ASN A 70 -12.18 27.84 -10.88
N LYS A 71 -13.31 28.20 -11.52
CA LYS A 71 -14.22 27.23 -12.16
C LYS A 71 -13.53 26.30 -13.17
N ASN A 72 -12.58 26.82 -13.96
CA ASN A 72 -11.91 26.01 -14.99
C ASN A 72 -11.01 24.91 -14.39
N TYR A 73 -10.30 25.20 -13.29
CA TYR A 73 -9.51 24.19 -12.59
C TYR A 73 -10.39 23.15 -11.92
N ILE A 74 -11.51 23.57 -11.34
CA ILE A 74 -12.50 22.66 -10.74
C ILE A 74 -13.04 21.71 -11.81
N LEU A 75 -13.47 22.24 -12.96
CA LEU A 75 -13.99 21.43 -14.06
C LEU A 75 -12.98 20.38 -14.56
N ILE A 76 -11.70 20.76 -14.74
CA ILE A 76 -10.66 19.82 -15.14
C ILE A 76 -10.49 18.73 -14.08
N MET A 77 -10.47 19.09 -12.81
CA MET A 77 -10.34 18.15 -11.70
C MET A 77 -11.53 17.17 -11.64
N GLU A 78 -12.76 17.68 -11.78
CA GLU A 78 -13.97 16.85 -11.81
C GLU A 78 -13.97 15.87 -12.97
N ILE A 79 -13.67 16.34 -14.20
CA ILE A 79 -13.55 15.48 -15.38
C ILE A 79 -12.49 14.38 -15.16
N ALA A 80 -11.32 14.76 -14.63
CA ALA A 80 -10.25 13.81 -14.37
C ALA A 80 -10.65 12.73 -13.35
N ILE A 81 -11.31 13.13 -12.25
CA ILE A 81 -11.78 12.20 -11.22
C ILE A 81 -12.87 11.27 -11.79
N ILE A 82 -13.80 11.80 -12.58
CA ILE A 82 -14.87 10.99 -13.20
C ILE A 82 -14.25 9.97 -14.16
N LEU A 83 -13.37 10.39 -15.08
CA LEU A 83 -12.71 9.50 -16.03
C LEU A 83 -11.88 8.43 -15.31
N MET A 84 -11.09 8.81 -14.32
CA MET A 84 -10.32 7.89 -13.51
C MET A 84 -11.21 6.88 -12.79
N SER A 85 -12.34 7.34 -12.23
CA SER A 85 -13.30 6.47 -11.54
C SER A 85 -13.95 5.47 -12.50
N ILE A 86 -14.32 5.90 -13.70
CA ILE A 86 -14.87 5.02 -14.74
C ILE A 86 -13.84 3.93 -15.12
N VAL A 87 -12.61 4.34 -15.44
CA VAL A 87 -11.53 3.40 -15.79
C VAL A 87 -11.31 2.40 -14.65
N TYR A 88 -11.26 2.88 -13.42
CA TYR A 88 -11.04 2.04 -12.26
C TYR A 88 -12.17 1.02 -12.04
N ILE A 89 -13.42 1.47 -12.07
CA ILE A 89 -14.59 0.60 -11.90
C ILE A 89 -14.65 -0.45 -13.02
N VAL A 90 -14.36 -0.06 -14.27
CA VAL A 90 -14.34 -1.01 -15.40
C VAL A 90 -13.27 -2.07 -15.19
N ILE A 91 -12.04 -1.68 -14.85
CA ILE A 91 -10.95 -2.65 -14.59
C ILE A 91 -11.35 -3.64 -13.50
N ILE A 92 -11.85 -3.15 -12.37
CA ILE A 92 -12.20 -4.00 -11.22
C ILE A 92 -13.33 -4.99 -11.56
N ASN A 93 -14.34 -4.56 -12.31
CA ASN A 93 -15.48 -5.44 -12.64
C ASN A 93 -15.22 -6.37 -13.85
N CYS A 94 -14.22 -6.08 -14.68
CA CYS A 94 -13.90 -6.93 -15.84
C CYS A 94 -12.94 -8.07 -15.51
N ARG A 95 -12.22 -7.99 -14.38
CA ARG A 95 -11.25 -9.02 -14.00
C ARG A 95 -11.86 -10.11 -13.12
N GLU A 96 -11.41 -11.34 -13.32
CA GLU A 96 -11.58 -12.44 -12.38
C GLU A 96 -10.28 -12.56 -11.58
N TYR A 97 -10.31 -12.19 -10.30
CA TYR A 97 -9.11 -12.08 -9.48
C TYR A 97 -9.33 -12.71 -8.11
N VAL A 98 -8.32 -13.41 -7.61
CA VAL A 98 -8.30 -13.93 -6.24
C VAL A 98 -7.18 -13.26 -5.47
N TYR A 99 -7.48 -12.64 -4.35
CA TYR A 99 -6.49 -11.98 -3.52
C TYR A 99 -5.50 -12.98 -2.92
N THR A 100 -4.21 -12.65 -3.08
CA THR A 100 -3.08 -13.41 -2.53
C THR A 100 -2.22 -12.51 -1.66
N TRP A 101 -1.33 -13.05 -0.85
CA TRP A 101 -0.35 -12.32 -0.04
C TRP A 101 -0.96 -11.16 0.78
N ASP A 102 -0.35 -9.98 0.71
CA ASP A 102 -0.77 -8.79 1.44
C ASP A 102 -2.23 -8.39 1.15
N ASN A 103 -2.67 -8.53 -0.10
CA ASN A 103 -4.02 -8.22 -0.54
C ASN A 103 -5.05 -9.11 0.19
N SER A 104 -4.73 -10.39 0.30
CA SER A 104 -5.52 -11.37 1.08
C SER A 104 -5.60 -10.96 2.54
N THR A 105 -4.48 -10.56 3.13
CA THR A 105 -4.42 -10.18 4.54
C THR A 105 -5.33 -8.99 4.83
N TYR A 106 -5.30 -7.93 4.01
CA TYR A 106 -6.18 -6.77 4.20
C TYR A 106 -7.66 -7.12 4.02
N TYR A 107 -7.97 -7.87 2.98
CA TYR A 107 -9.34 -8.26 2.71
C TYR A 107 -9.93 -9.11 3.85
N ARG A 108 -9.18 -10.10 4.34
CA ARG A 108 -9.59 -10.93 5.48
C ARG A 108 -9.70 -10.13 6.77
N ASN A 109 -8.74 -9.26 7.03
CA ASN A 109 -8.76 -8.37 8.19
C ASN A 109 -9.98 -7.46 8.18
N GLN A 110 -10.43 -7.00 7.00
CA GLN A 110 -11.67 -6.25 6.83
C GLN A 110 -12.89 -7.09 7.27
N LEU A 111 -12.97 -8.34 6.79
CA LEU A 111 -14.04 -9.27 7.18
C LEU A 111 -14.01 -9.60 8.68
N ASN A 112 -12.81 -9.76 9.26
CA ASN A 112 -12.63 -10.10 10.66
C ASN A 112 -12.97 -8.93 11.60
N LEU A 113 -12.84 -7.69 11.15
CA LEU A 113 -13.11 -6.52 11.95
C LEU A 113 -14.62 -6.24 12.12
N ILE A 114 -15.46 -6.65 11.16
CA ILE A 114 -16.91 -6.41 11.18
C ILE A 114 -17.58 -6.97 12.44
N PRO A 115 -17.39 -8.23 12.83
CA PRO A 115 -18.04 -8.79 14.04
C PRO A 115 -17.73 -8.02 15.32
N HIS A 116 -16.52 -7.47 15.45
CA HIS A 116 -16.17 -6.66 16.62
C HIS A 116 -17.00 -5.38 16.72
N PHE A 117 -17.30 -4.76 15.57
CA PHE A 117 -18.18 -3.59 15.53
C PHE A 117 -19.66 -3.96 15.68
N GLU A 118 -20.06 -5.15 15.22
CA GLU A 118 -21.43 -5.65 15.41
C GLU A 118 -21.72 -5.94 16.88
N GLU A 119 -20.72 -6.40 17.62
CA GLU A 119 -20.84 -6.63 19.06
C GLU A 119 -20.96 -5.30 19.84
N SER A 120 -20.06 -4.35 19.61
CA SER A 120 -20.20 -2.97 20.05
C SER A 120 -19.18 -2.07 19.35
N PHE A 121 -19.51 -0.76 19.21
CA PHE A 121 -18.56 0.22 18.65
C PHE A 121 -17.26 0.28 19.46
N GLY A 122 -17.35 0.24 20.79
CA GLY A 122 -16.18 0.24 21.68
C GLY A 122 -15.26 -0.95 21.48
N ARG A 123 -15.81 -2.16 21.22
CA ARG A 123 -15.03 -3.35 20.93
C ARG A 123 -14.30 -3.25 19.59
N GLY A 124 -14.96 -2.75 18.55
CA GLY A 124 -14.32 -2.49 17.28
C GLY A 124 -13.13 -1.51 17.38
N ILE A 125 -13.30 -0.40 18.10
CA ILE A 125 -12.20 0.54 18.35
C ILE A 125 -11.06 -0.08 19.17
N LYS A 126 -11.40 -0.86 20.22
CA LYS A 126 -10.40 -1.57 21.01
C LYS A 126 -9.58 -2.51 20.15
N GLU A 127 -10.22 -3.21 19.21
CA GLU A 127 -9.53 -4.12 18.29
C GLU A 127 -8.62 -3.37 17.32
N ILE A 128 -9.05 -2.24 16.76
CA ILE A 128 -8.17 -1.38 15.94
C ILE A 128 -6.94 -0.98 16.75
N ILE A 129 -7.11 -0.49 17.97
CA ILE A 129 -5.98 -0.07 18.84
C ILE A 129 -5.06 -1.26 19.15
N ARG A 130 -5.64 -2.42 19.47
CA ARG A 130 -4.86 -3.65 19.73
C ARG A 130 -3.98 -4.00 18.56
N THR A 131 -4.54 -4.01 17.34
CA THR A 131 -3.77 -4.35 16.13
C THR A 131 -2.70 -3.31 15.80
N ILE A 132 -2.93 -2.01 16.04
CA ILE A 132 -1.89 -0.98 15.88
C ILE A 132 -0.67 -1.29 16.78
N ILE A 133 -0.91 -1.76 17.99
CA ILE A 133 0.16 -2.03 18.96
C ILE A 133 0.89 -3.35 18.64
N TYR A 134 0.16 -4.40 18.27
CA TYR A 134 0.69 -5.77 18.25
C TYR A 134 0.88 -6.35 16.84
N GLU A 135 0.13 -5.89 15.83
CA GLU A 135 0.13 -6.48 14.50
C GLU A 135 0.88 -5.62 13.48
N ASP A 136 1.53 -6.26 12.50
CA ASP A 136 2.18 -5.54 11.40
C ASP A 136 1.16 -5.06 10.35
N TYR A 137 0.08 -5.82 10.16
CA TYR A 137 -1.07 -5.50 9.33
C TYR A 137 -2.22 -5.02 10.22
N ASN A 138 -2.09 -3.81 10.74
CA ASN A 138 -3.08 -3.27 11.66
C ASN A 138 -4.37 -2.82 10.97
N TYR A 139 -5.43 -2.69 11.73
CA TYR A 139 -6.77 -2.37 11.24
C TYR A 139 -7.04 -0.87 11.06
N PHE A 140 -6.05 -0.02 11.25
CA PHE A 140 -6.24 1.43 11.12
C PHE A 140 -6.71 1.83 9.71
N LEU A 141 -6.08 1.30 8.66
CA LEU A 141 -6.50 1.56 7.28
C LEU A 141 -7.92 1.09 6.99
N LEU A 142 -8.29 -0.05 7.55
CA LEU A 142 -9.60 -0.67 7.36
C LEU A 142 -10.71 0.11 8.06
N SER A 143 -10.38 0.87 9.10
CA SER A 143 -11.34 1.74 9.78
C SER A 143 -11.95 2.81 8.88
N PHE A 144 -11.27 3.18 7.79
CA PHE A 144 -11.79 4.16 6.83
C PHE A 144 -12.87 3.59 5.89
N THR A 145 -12.96 2.28 5.75
CA THR A 145 -13.81 1.60 4.76
C THR A 145 -14.89 0.72 5.37
N ILE A 146 -14.72 0.27 6.62
CA ILE A 146 -15.47 -0.82 7.21
C ILE A 146 -16.98 -0.66 7.22
N GLY A 147 -17.51 0.52 7.56
CA GLY A 147 -18.96 0.72 7.66
C GLY A 147 -19.65 0.73 6.30
N ILE A 148 -19.02 1.32 5.27
CA ILE A 148 -19.56 1.28 3.90
C ILE A 148 -19.46 -0.14 3.37
N TYR A 149 -18.33 -0.81 3.61
CA TYR A 149 -18.09 -2.17 3.17
C TYR A 149 -19.10 -3.16 3.78
N SER A 150 -19.46 -3.02 5.04
CA SER A 150 -20.47 -3.86 5.70
C SER A 150 -21.89 -3.70 5.14
N LEU A 151 -22.16 -2.66 4.34
CA LEU A 151 -23.42 -2.47 3.61
C LEU A 151 -23.44 -3.15 2.23
N THR A 152 -22.33 -3.71 1.79
CA THR A 152 -22.20 -4.37 0.49
C THR A 152 -22.28 -5.89 0.65
N ASN A 153 -22.19 -6.61 -0.48
CA ASN A 153 -22.04 -8.07 -0.48
C ASN A 153 -20.66 -8.54 0.05
N MET A 154 -19.85 -7.62 0.56
CA MET A 154 -18.53 -7.90 1.13
C MET A 154 -17.57 -8.63 0.18
N THR A 155 -17.72 -8.41 -1.12
CA THR A 155 -16.84 -9.01 -2.15
C THR A 155 -15.49 -8.30 -2.24
N PRO A 156 -14.46 -8.93 -2.84
CA PRO A 156 -13.18 -8.30 -3.13
C PRO A 156 -13.30 -7.03 -3.97
N GLU A 157 -14.20 -7.01 -4.96
CA GLU A 157 -14.46 -5.86 -5.83
C GLU A 157 -15.02 -4.68 -5.03
N ALA A 158 -15.98 -4.94 -4.15
CA ALA A 158 -16.54 -3.91 -3.26
C ALA A 158 -15.47 -3.33 -2.34
N PHE A 159 -14.62 -4.16 -1.75
CA PHE A 159 -13.49 -3.72 -0.92
C PHE A 159 -12.55 -2.80 -1.69
N ASN A 160 -12.23 -3.17 -2.91
CA ASN A 160 -11.32 -2.41 -3.77
C ASN A 160 -11.93 -1.07 -4.20
N ILE A 161 -13.20 -1.07 -4.66
CA ILE A 161 -13.90 0.15 -5.08
C ILE A 161 -14.04 1.13 -3.92
N ILE A 162 -14.37 0.66 -2.73
CA ILE A 162 -14.50 1.52 -1.54
C ILE A 162 -13.14 2.12 -1.15
N SER A 163 -12.08 1.31 -1.16
CA SER A 163 -10.71 1.76 -0.90
C SER A 163 -10.26 2.83 -1.90
N TYR A 164 -10.67 2.70 -3.16
CA TYR A 164 -10.44 3.72 -4.19
C TYR A 164 -11.13 5.06 -3.86
N PHE A 165 -12.41 5.05 -3.54
CA PHE A 165 -13.13 6.28 -3.26
C PHE A 165 -12.66 6.96 -1.96
N VAL A 166 -12.28 6.18 -0.96
CA VAL A 166 -11.85 6.70 0.34
C VAL A 166 -10.37 7.11 0.34
N GLY A 167 -9.51 6.44 -0.43
CA GLY A 167 -8.07 6.67 -0.45
C GLY A 167 -7.58 7.43 -1.69
N MET A 168 -7.87 6.89 -2.89
CA MET A 168 -7.32 7.42 -4.15
C MET A 168 -7.94 8.78 -4.52
N VAL A 169 -9.25 8.92 -4.48
CA VAL A 169 -9.92 10.18 -4.87
C VAL A 169 -9.44 11.35 -4.01
N PRO A 170 -9.41 11.29 -2.67
CA PRO A 170 -8.83 12.34 -1.85
C PRO A 170 -7.35 12.61 -2.14
N THR A 171 -6.56 11.57 -2.41
CA THR A 171 -5.15 11.69 -2.76
C THR A 171 -4.97 12.50 -4.05
N VAL A 172 -5.74 12.21 -5.09
CA VAL A 172 -5.69 12.93 -6.38
C VAL A 172 -6.13 14.39 -6.21
N ILE A 173 -7.19 14.65 -5.43
CA ILE A 173 -7.61 16.02 -5.09
C ILE A 173 -6.44 16.79 -4.43
N LEU A 174 -5.75 16.16 -3.50
CA LEU A 174 -4.62 16.77 -2.80
C LEU A 174 -3.42 17.01 -3.73
N PHE A 175 -3.13 16.11 -4.66
CA PHE A 175 -2.12 16.36 -5.69
C PHE A 175 -2.52 17.54 -6.59
N PHE A 176 -3.78 17.67 -6.98
CA PHE A 176 -4.25 18.87 -7.68
C PHE A 176 -4.01 20.15 -6.88
N MET A 177 -4.21 20.12 -5.56
CA MET A 177 -3.92 21.27 -4.71
C MET A 177 -2.43 21.60 -4.68
N ILE A 178 -1.55 20.60 -4.59
CA ILE A 178 -0.10 20.77 -4.61
C ILE A 178 0.33 21.34 -5.97
N ILE A 179 -0.12 20.75 -7.07
CA ILE A 179 0.18 21.18 -8.44
C ILE A 179 -0.28 22.63 -8.67
N LYS A 180 -1.52 22.97 -8.26
CA LYS A 180 -2.05 24.32 -8.35
C LYS A 180 -1.18 25.34 -7.62
N LYS A 181 -0.75 24.97 -6.42
CA LYS A 181 0.14 25.82 -5.62
C LYS A 181 1.51 26.04 -6.28
N VAL A 182 2.09 24.99 -6.87
CA VAL A 182 3.33 25.10 -7.66
C VAL A 182 3.14 26.03 -8.86
N ILE A 183 2.07 25.83 -9.63
CA ILE A 183 1.76 26.64 -10.83
C ILE A 183 1.52 28.11 -10.47
N ASP A 184 0.84 28.40 -9.36
CA ASP A 184 0.54 29.76 -8.93
C ASP A 184 1.80 30.52 -8.48
N ASN A 185 2.75 29.83 -7.86
CA ASN A 185 4.00 30.41 -7.39
C ASN A 185 4.95 30.76 -8.56
N LEU A 186 4.68 30.25 -9.76
CA LEU A 186 5.49 30.48 -10.95
C LEU A 186 4.83 31.49 -11.90
N ASN A 187 5.67 32.32 -12.53
CA ASN A 187 5.23 33.24 -13.56
C ASN A 187 5.24 32.56 -14.94
N ILE A 188 4.22 31.72 -15.20
CA ILE A 188 4.10 30.92 -16.43
C ILE A 188 2.82 31.27 -17.17
N LYS A 189 2.86 31.20 -18.53
CA LYS A 189 1.75 31.62 -19.39
C LYS A 189 0.64 30.55 -19.49
N ASN A 190 1.02 29.28 -19.66
CA ASN A 190 0.07 28.19 -20.00
C ASN A 190 -0.44 27.40 -18.79
N LYS A 191 -0.80 28.10 -17.70
CA LYS A 191 -1.18 27.45 -16.41
C LYS A 191 -2.28 26.41 -16.54
N LEU A 192 -3.35 26.69 -17.30
CA LEU A 192 -4.47 25.79 -17.46
C LEU A 192 -4.11 24.54 -18.28
N LEU A 193 -3.31 24.72 -19.33
CA LEU A 193 -2.81 23.61 -20.17
C LEU A 193 -1.92 22.67 -19.35
N ILE A 194 -0.99 23.23 -18.58
CA ILE A 194 -0.12 22.45 -17.68
C ILE A 194 -0.94 21.67 -16.67
N PHE A 195 -1.95 22.32 -16.09
CA PHE A 195 -2.85 21.67 -15.11
C PHE A 195 -3.65 20.52 -15.77
N GLY A 196 -4.15 20.72 -17.00
CA GLY A 196 -4.86 19.68 -17.75
C GLY A 196 -3.97 18.48 -18.10
N LEU A 197 -2.74 18.71 -18.55
CA LEU A 197 -1.78 17.63 -18.80
C LEU A 197 -1.36 16.93 -17.48
N SER A 198 -1.27 17.67 -16.39
CA SER A 198 -1.02 17.08 -15.07
C SER A 198 -2.18 16.19 -14.64
N ALA A 199 -3.42 16.58 -14.96
CA ALA A 199 -4.60 15.76 -14.70
C ALA A 199 -4.54 14.44 -15.48
N LEU A 200 -4.24 14.50 -16.77
CA LEU A 200 -4.08 13.32 -17.60
C LEU A 200 -2.93 12.43 -17.13
N PHE A 201 -1.81 13.03 -16.72
CA PHE A 201 -0.69 12.31 -16.12
C PHE A 201 -1.09 11.59 -14.84
N LEU A 202 -1.80 12.24 -13.91
CA LEU A 202 -2.24 11.60 -12.66
C LEU A 202 -3.12 10.38 -12.93
N ILE A 203 -3.98 10.41 -13.97
CA ILE A 203 -4.81 9.25 -14.37
C ILE A 203 -3.94 8.10 -14.89
N SER A 204 -2.84 8.39 -15.60
CA SER A 204 -2.00 7.40 -16.27
C SER A 204 -0.76 6.98 -15.46
N PHE A 205 -0.56 7.54 -14.26
CA PHE A 205 0.64 7.28 -13.48
C PHE A 205 0.49 6.02 -12.63
N TRP A 206 0.73 4.86 -13.24
CA TRP A 206 0.52 3.55 -12.65
C TRP A 206 1.21 3.32 -11.30
N PRO A 207 2.39 3.88 -11.00
CA PRO A 207 2.98 3.80 -9.66
C PRO A 207 2.08 4.35 -8.54
N LEU A 208 1.17 5.26 -8.85
CA LEU A 208 0.17 5.76 -7.91
C LEU A 208 -1.01 4.79 -7.75
N HIS A 209 -1.42 4.13 -8.83
CA HIS A 209 -2.64 3.32 -8.89
C HIS A 209 -2.44 1.86 -8.50
N GLY A 210 -1.26 1.29 -8.76
CA GLY A 210 -1.00 -0.15 -8.67
C GLY A 210 -1.39 -0.75 -7.31
N ALA A 211 -1.00 -0.15 -6.20
CA ALA A 211 -1.34 -0.64 -4.87
C ALA A 211 -2.86 -0.70 -4.64
N CYS A 212 -3.57 0.35 -5.01
CA CYS A 212 -5.01 0.43 -4.82
C CYS A 212 -5.75 -0.58 -5.72
N LEU A 213 -5.33 -0.71 -6.99
CA LEU A 213 -5.92 -1.65 -7.93
C LEU A 213 -5.68 -3.10 -7.54
N SER A 214 -4.58 -3.42 -6.89
CA SER A 214 -4.33 -4.76 -6.35
C SER A 214 -5.06 -5.05 -5.03
N GLY A 215 -5.85 -4.12 -4.50
CA GLY A 215 -6.62 -4.31 -3.27
C GLY A 215 -5.87 -3.95 -1.98
N GLN A 216 -4.84 -3.13 -2.09
CA GLN A 216 -4.09 -2.64 -0.93
C GLN A 216 -4.57 -1.23 -0.55
N PRO A 217 -5.10 -1.03 0.67
CA PRO A 217 -5.59 0.26 1.13
C PRO A 217 -4.46 1.25 1.51
N ASP A 218 -3.21 0.89 1.27
CA ASP A 218 -2.01 1.69 1.58
C ASP A 218 -2.05 3.09 0.97
N ILE A 219 -2.81 3.28 -0.12
CA ILE A 219 -3.05 4.58 -0.75
C ILE A 219 -3.58 5.65 0.22
N ILE A 220 -4.25 5.25 1.31
CA ILE A 220 -4.74 6.16 2.36
C ILE A 220 -3.57 6.92 3.01
N GLY A 221 -2.39 6.29 3.10
CA GLY A 221 -1.18 6.96 3.58
C GLY A 221 -0.75 8.17 2.74
N MET A 222 -1.07 8.16 1.43
CA MET A 222 -0.76 9.28 0.55
C MET A 222 -1.54 10.55 0.90
N ILE A 223 -2.72 10.44 1.50
CA ILE A 223 -3.48 11.59 2.02
C ILE A 223 -2.64 12.34 3.06
N PHE A 224 -2.04 11.60 3.99
CA PHE A 224 -1.19 12.19 5.04
C PHE A 224 0.11 12.76 4.47
N ILE A 225 0.73 12.09 3.49
CA ILE A 225 1.91 12.62 2.77
C ILE A 225 1.58 13.96 2.11
N CYS A 226 0.49 14.02 1.36
CA CYS A 226 0.06 15.26 0.70
C CYS A 226 -0.27 16.38 1.72
N PHE A 227 -0.86 16.04 2.87
CA PHE A 227 -1.07 17.00 3.95
C PHE A 227 0.25 17.58 4.47
N ILE A 228 1.25 16.72 4.74
CA ILE A 228 2.58 17.16 5.19
C ILE A 228 3.20 18.10 4.14
N ILE A 229 3.17 17.73 2.87
CA ILE A 229 3.73 18.56 1.77
C ILE A 229 3.02 19.91 1.72
N LEU A 230 1.68 19.96 1.69
CA LEU A 230 0.91 21.21 1.63
C LEU A 230 1.17 22.13 2.83
N LEU A 231 1.33 21.56 4.01
CA LEU A 231 1.57 22.30 5.25
C LEU A 231 3.00 22.85 5.34
N THR A 232 3.96 22.24 4.66
CA THR A 232 5.38 22.63 4.76
C THR A 232 5.88 23.46 3.59
N MET A 233 5.23 23.41 2.40
CA MET A 233 5.70 24.05 1.17
C MET A 233 6.09 25.53 1.31
N ASP A 234 5.32 26.32 2.06
CA ASP A 234 5.54 27.77 2.22
C ASP A 234 5.92 28.15 3.66
N TYR A 235 6.23 27.18 4.50
CA TYR A 235 6.53 27.41 5.89
C TYR A 235 8.04 27.39 6.12
N ASP A 236 8.60 28.49 6.66
CA ASP A 236 10.03 28.64 6.85
C ASP A 236 10.45 28.84 8.32
N PHE A 237 9.54 28.59 9.25
CA PHE A 237 9.74 28.75 10.69
C PHE A 237 10.15 30.18 11.13
N SER A 238 9.95 31.19 10.30
CA SER A 238 10.15 32.58 10.70
C SER A 238 9.24 33.01 11.87
N TYR A 239 8.13 32.30 12.04
CA TYR A 239 7.16 32.46 13.13
C TYR A 239 6.60 31.10 13.58
N VAL A 240 6.02 31.05 14.79
CA VAL A 240 5.34 29.87 15.33
C VAL A 240 3.91 29.79 14.84
N ASP A 241 3.55 28.70 14.15
CA ASP A 241 2.17 28.40 13.72
C ASP A 241 1.67 27.11 14.39
N TRP A 242 1.12 27.23 15.60
CA TRP A 242 0.64 26.09 16.37
C TRP A 242 -0.45 25.27 15.65
N LYS A 243 -1.31 25.93 14.87
CA LYS A 243 -2.34 25.22 14.09
C LYS A 243 -1.69 24.32 13.07
N ARG A 244 -0.75 24.86 12.31
CA ARG A 244 0.01 24.11 11.31
C ARG A 244 0.79 22.95 11.96
N TRP A 245 1.41 23.18 13.10
CA TRP A 245 2.16 22.16 13.84
C TRP A 245 1.29 21.00 14.29
N ILE A 246 0.08 21.26 14.80
CA ILE A 246 -0.89 20.24 15.19
C ILE A 246 -1.33 19.40 13.97
N TYR A 247 -1.60 20.03 12.81
CA TYR A 247 -1.93 19.30 11.60
C TYR A 247 -0.75 18.47 11.08
N ILE A 248 0.49 18.97 11.14
CA ILE A 248 1.69 18.20 10.77
C ILE A 248 1.85 17.02 11.73
N LEU A 249 1.73 17.21 13.05
CA LEU A 249 1.79 16.15 14.04
C LEU A 249 0.75 15.05 13.75
N GLY A 250 -0.50 15.44 13.59
CA GLY A 250 -1.59 14.49 13.31
C GLY A 250 -1.41 13.75 11.99
N SER A 251 -0.97 14.45 10.94
CA SER A 251 -0.71 13.82 9.63
C SER A 251 0.49 12.86 9.68
N THR A 252 1.56 13.23 10.37
CA THR A 252 2.73 12.36 10.50
C THR A 252 2.44 11.15 11.38
N PHE A 253 1.70 11.33 12.47
CA PHE A 253 1.24 10.21 13.30
C PHE A 253 0.33 9.27 12.49
N GLY A 254 -0.69 9.81 11.80
CA GLY A 254 -1.57 9.03 10.92
C GLY A 254 -0.77 8.24 9.87
N LEU A 255 0.25 8.85 9.27
CA LEU A 255 1.12 8.19 8.30
C LEU A 255 1.90 7.02 8.90
N VAL A 256 2.49 7.21 10.09
CA VAL A 256 3.29 6.17 10.78
C VAL A 256 2.43 4.98 11.18
N ILE A 257 1.20 5.21 11.68
CA ILE A 257 0.29 4.11 12.06
C ILE A 257 -0.35 3.42 10.85
N THR A 258 -0.37 4.07 9.68
CA THR A 258 -0.85 3.47 8.43
C THR A 258 -0.02 2.23 8.09
N ARG A 259 1.28 2.40 7.93
CA ARG A 259 2.25 1.32 7.66
C ARG A 259 3.63 1.74 8.15
N ARG A 260 4.34 0.83 8.81
CA ARG A 260 5.70 1.09 9.33
C ARG A 260 6.68 1.60 8.25
N TRP A 261 6.58 1.13 7.02
CA TRP A 261 7.50 1.54 5.96
C TRP A 261 7.31 3.00 5.51
N TYR A 262 6.20 3.66 5.81
CA TYR A 262 6.07 5.10 5.62
C TYR A 262 7.00 5.92 6.52
N MET A 263 7.56 5.32 7.57
CA MET A 263 8.59 5.98 8.39
C MET A 263 9.81 6.37 7.57
N PHE A 264 10.14 5.63 6.49
CA PHE A 264 11.24 6.01 5.59
C PHE A 264 10.96 7.33 4.85
N PHE A 265 9.71 7.56 4.43
CA PHE A 265 9.31 8.86 3.90
C PHE A 265 9.41 9.95 4.97
N VAL A 266 8.87 9.73 6.15
CA VAL A 266 8.90 10.70 7.26
C VAL A 266 10.34 11.11 7.56
N LEU A 267 11.25 10.15 7.70
CA LEU A 267 12.66 10.38 7.95
C LEU A 267 13.30 11.17 6.79
N GLY A 268 13.15 10.67 5.57
CA GLY A 268 13.71 11.30 4.36
C GLY A 268 13.21 12.73 4.17
N TYR A 269 11.91 12.94 4.34
CA TYR A 269 11.26 14.23 4.13
C TYR A 269 11.70 15.27 5.16
N PHE A 270 11.62 14.96 6.46
CA PHE A 270 11.93 15.96 7.48
C PHE A 270 13.43 16.28 7.59
N ILE A 271 14.31 15.31 7.36
CA ILE A 271 15.76 15.58 7.26
C ILE A 271 16.03 16.49 6.06
N SER A 272 15.51 16.17 4.88
CA SER A 272 15.71 16.96 3.66
C SER A 272 15.08 18.35 3.79
N TYR A 273 13.92 18.45 4.39
CA TYR A 273 13.24 19.71 4.64
C TYR A 273 14.05 20.61 5.59
N ALA A 274 14.49 20.08 6.73
CA ALA A 274 15.28 20.82 7.70
C ALA A 274 16.63 21.29 7.11
N THR A 275 17.34 20.39 6.42
CA THR A 275 18.63 20.69 5.77
C THR A 275 18.46 21.78 4.70
N THR A 276 17.46 21.63 3.83
CA THR A 276 17.21 22.59 2.74
C THR A 276 16.81 23.96 3.29
N LEU A 277 15.98 23.97 4.33
CA LEU A 277 15.57 25.20 4.98
C LEU A 277 16.76 25.90 5.64
N LEU A 278 17.61 25.16 6.35
CA LEU A 278 18.81 25.70 6.97
C LEU A 278 19.75 26.32 5.91
N ILE A 279 20.02 25.61 4.82
CA ILE A 279 20.83 26.13 3.69
C ILE A 279 20.22 27.43 3.14
N ARG A 280 18.90 27.45 2.89
CA ARG A 280 18.20 28.62 2.37
C ARG A 280 18.34 29.84 3.29
N VAL A 281 18.18 29.62 4.59
CA VAL A 281 18.21 30.70 5.57
C VAL A 281 19.64 31.21 5.79
N LEU A 282 20.64 30.32 5.83
CA LEU A 282 22.05 30.73 5.94
C LEU A 282 22.51 31.57 4.74
N ILE A 283 22.08 31.18 3.53
CA ILE A 283 22.41 31.95 2.29
C ILE A 283 21.74 33.34 2.32
N SER A 284 20.62 33.53 3.00
CA SER A 284 19.94 34.83 3.08
C SER A 284 20.75 35.90 3.82
N LYS A 285 21.71 35.51 4.66
CA LYS A 285 22.52 36.37 5.53
C LYS A 285 21.72 37.27 6.49
N ASP A 286 20.44 37.06 6.63
CA ASP A 286 19.53 37.75 7.53
C ASP A 286 19.63 37.11 8.92
N LYS A 287 20.33 37.79 9.84
CA LYS A 287 20.62 37.28 11.17
C LYS A 287 19.36 37.01 12.00
N GLU A 288 18.35 37.88 11.91
CA GLU A 288 17.10 37.73 12.65
C GLU A 288 16.31 36.56 12.13
N LYS A 289 16.19 36.42 10.80
CA LYS A 289 15.56 35.30 10.14
C LYS A 289 16.27 33.98 10.48
N ILE A 290 17.59 33.95 10.44
CA ILE A 290 18.40 32.79 10.84
C ILE A 290 18.05 32.37 12.27
N LYS A 291 18.13 33.31 13.22
CA LYS A 291 17.82 33.07 14.63
C LYS A 291 16.42 32.52 14.84
N ASN A 292 15.41 33.19 14.24
CA ASN A 292 14.01 32.79 14.38
C ASN A 292 13.73 31.42 13.76
N THR A 293 14.25 31.14 12.56
CA THR A 293 14.08 29.85 11.89
C THR A 293 14.71 28.71 12.69
N ILE A 294 15.94 28.87 13.21
CA ILE A 294 16.60 27.84 14.00
C ILE A 294 15.84 27.62 15.32
N PHE A 295 15.51 28.70 16.06
CA PHE A 295 14.84 28.58 17.35
C PHE A 295 13.43 27.95 17.22
N ASN A 296 12.64 28.40 16.26
CA ASN A 296 11.30 27.83 16.02
C ASN A 296 11.38 26.42 15.43
N GLY A 297 12.41 26.13 14.60
CA GLY A 297 12.68 24.78 14.09
C GLY A 297 13.02 23.80 15.21
N LEU A 298 13.83 24.21 16.20
CA LEU A 298 14.11 23.39 17.39
C LEU A 298 12.85 23.17 18.24
N LYS A 299 12.04 24.22 18.46
CA LYS A 299 10.76 24.08 19.15
C LYS A 299 9.83 23.10 18.42
N PHE A 300 9.76 23.20 17.08
CA PHE A 300 8.99 22.27 16.26
C PHE A 300 9.50 20.84 16.42
N ALA A 301 10.80 20.61 16.35
CA ALA A 301 11.40 19.30 16.53
C ALA A 301 11.08 18.70 17.91
N LEU A 302 11.12 19.52 18.96
CA LEU A 302 10.75 19.10 20.32
C LEU A 302 9.25 18.77 20.45
N VAL A 303 8.38 19.64 19.95
CA VAL A 303 6.93 19.49 20.13
C VAL A 303 6.36 18.45 19.16
N VAL A 304 6.65 18.59 17.87
CA VAL A 304 6.10 17.70 16.85
C VAL A 304 6.89 16.41 16.79
N GLY A 305 8.21 16.46 16.73
CA GLY A 305 9.06 15.27 16.74
C GLY A 305 8.92 14.48 18.04
N GLY A 306 8.99 15.13 19.19
CA GLY A 306 8.75 14.50 20.49
C GLY A 306 7.33 13.94 20.61
N GLY A 307 6.32 14.66 20.11
CA GLY A 307 4.94 14.19 20.06
C GLY A 307 4.76 12.94 19.18
N ILE A 308 5.42 12.89 18.01
CA ILE A 308 5.42 11.71 17.13
C ILE A 308 6.08 10.52 17.84
N LEU A 309 7.26 10.72 18.44
CA LEU A 309 7.96 9.66 19.17
C LEU A 309 7.12 9.10 20.31
N LEU A 310 6.45 9.98 21.06
CA LEU A 310 5.58 9.57 22.17
C LEU A 310 4.35 8.80 21.67
N LEU A 311 3.62 9.33 20.70
CA LEU A 311 2.38 8.72 20.20
C LEU A 311 2.64 7.43 19.42
N SER A 312 3.77 7.34 18.70
CA SER A 312 4.15 6.16 17.93
C SER A 312 5.08 5.20 18.70
N SER A 313 5.34 5.44 19.98
CA SER A 313 6.28 4.63 20.78
C SER A 313 5.99 3.13 20.76
N PRO A 314 4.74 2.63 20.80
CA PRO A 314 4.51 1.19 20.72
C PRO A 314 4.98 0.59 19.39
N ILE A 315 4.74 1.27 18.27
CA ILE A 315 5.16 0.84 16.94
C ILE A 315 6.69 0.90 16.81
N ILE A 316 7.29 1.99 17.28
CA ILE A 316 8.76 2.18 17.24
C ILE A 316 9.45 1.09 18.08
N ILE A 317 9.00 0.84 19.29
CA ILE A 317 9.55 -0.19 20.18
C ILE A 317 9.42 -1.58 19.54
N LYS A 318 8.27 -1.89 18.99
CA LYS A 318 8.05 -3.15 18.26
C LYS A 318 9.01 -3.26 17.07
N THR A 319 9.14 -2.19 16.26
CA THR A 319 10.01 -2.17 15.09
C THR A 319 11.49 -2.36 15.47
N LEU A 320 11.93 -1.80 16.59
CA LEU A 320 13.29 -1.97 17.09
C LEU A 320 13.57 -3.35 17.68
N LYS A 321 12.55 -4.03 18.21
CA LYS A 321 12.68 -5.39 18.76
C LYS A 321 12.69 -6.47 17.66
N ASN A 322 12.04 -6.24 16.54
CA ASN A 322 11.95 -7.20 15.46
C ASN A 322 13.15 -7.10 14.52
N ASN A 323 13.78 -8.24 14.22
CA ASN A 323 14.85 -8.30 13.22
C ASN A 323 14.25 -8.41 11.80
N TYR A 324 13.81 -7.28 11.28
CA TYR A 324 13.23 -7.25 9.92
C TYR A 324 14.23 -7.57 8.82
N GLN A 325 15.52 -7.38 9.03
CA GLN A 325 16.53 -7.75 8.05
C GLN A 325 16.53 -9.26 7.82
N THR A 326 16.44 -10.05 8.88
CA THR A 326 16.32 -11.51 8.76
C THR A 326 14.98 -11.90 8.14
N SER A 327 13.86 -11.33 8.63
CA SER A 327 12.52 -11.68 8.15
C SER A 327 12.28 -11.36 6.67
N TYR A 328 12.98 -10.34 6.13
CA TYR A 328 12.84 -9.91 4.73
C TYR A 328 14.04 -10.25 3.85
N THR A 329 14.92 -11.17 4.27
CA THR A 329 16.10 -11.60 3.50
C THR A 329 15.72 -12.07 2.10
N ALA A 330 14.64 -12.82 1.95
CA ALA A 330 14.13 -13.32 0.68
C ALA A 330 13.76 -12.21 -0.31
N TRP A 331 13.37 -11.03 0.19
CA TRP A 331 12.98 -9.87 -0.62
C TRP A 331 14.14 -8.89 -0.88
N ASN A 332 15.34 -9.19 -0.41
CA ASN A 332 16.54 -8.42 -0.73
C ASN A 332 17.15 -8.92 -2.06
N LEU A 333 16.64 -8.38 -3.17
CA LEU A 333 16.94 -8.83 -4.53
C LEU A 333 18.23 -8.23 -5.11
N GLY A 334 19.11 -7.65 -4.31
CA GLY A 334 20.40 -7.07 -4.78
C GLY A 334 20.61 -5.61 -4.34
N GLY A 335 19.82 -5.13 -3.38
CA GLY A 335 20.03 -3.84 -2.72
C GLY A 335 19.78 -2.63 -3.61
N LEU A 336 20.52 -1.53 -3.35
CA LEU A 336 20.27 -0.22 -3.97
C LEU A 336 20.42 -0.22 -5.51
N GLY A 337 21.40 -0.93 -6.06
CA GLY A 337 21.64 -0.95 -7.51
C GLY A 337 20.45 -1.56 -8.27
N THR A 338 19.99 -2.71 -7.82
CA THR A 338 18.81 -3.37 -8.37
C THR A 338 17.56 -2.51 -8.20
N GLU A 339 17.40 -1.85 -7.04
CA GLU A 339 16.27 -0.97 -6.80
C GLU A 339 16.20 0.21 -7.79
N ILE A 340 17.34 0.86 -8.08
CA ILE A 340 17.40 1.95 -9.07
C ILE A 340 16.94 1.45 -10.45
N ILE A 341 17.38 0.26 -10.87
CA ILE A 341 16.97 -0.33 -12.14
C ILE A 341 15.46 -0.61 -12.13
N GLN A 342 14.93 -1.18 -11.05
CA GLN A 342 13.49 -1.42 -10.92
C GLN A 342 12.67 -0.12 -10.95
N GLN A 343 13.14 0.94 -10.29
CA GLN A 343 12.48 2.25 -10.34
C GLN A 343 12.44 2.81 -11.76
N PHE A 344 13.54 2.67 -12.52
CA PHE A 344 13.58 3.06 -13.93
C PHE A 344 12.56 2.27 -14.77
N GLN A 345 12.48 0.95 -14.59
CA GLN A 345 11.53 0.10 -15.31
C GLN A 345 10.07 0.45 -14.97
N ARG A 346 9.78 0.73 -13.69
CA ARG A 346 8.44 1.13 -13.22
C ARG A 346 7.99 2.48 -13.78
N LEU A 347 8.92 3.39 -14.05
CA LEU A 347 8.62 4.69 -14.67
C LEU A 347 8.54 4.61 -16.20
N GLY A 348 9.38 3.81 -16.82
CA GLY A 348 9.66 3.82 -18.25
C GLY A 348 10.54 5.00 -18.67
N LEU A 349 11.27 4.83 -19.76
CA LEU A 349 12.26 5.80 -20.26
C LEU A 349 11.64 7.19 -20.51
N ILE A 350 10.44 7.26 -21.06
CA ILE A 350 9.81 8.54 -21.42
C ILE A 350 9.51 9.37 -20.17
N TYR A 351 8.89 8.75 -19.17
CA TYR A 351 8.61 9.47 -17.91
C TYR A 351 9.90 9.81 -17.18
N PHE A 352 10.89 8.92 -17.20
CA PHE A 352 12.19 9.18 -16.62
C PHE A 352 12.88 10.40 -17.27
N ILE A 353 12.83 10.55 -18.60
CA ILE A 353 13.35 11.73 -19.32
C ILE A 353 12.63 13.00 -18.86
N ILE A 354 11.29 12.99 -18.80
CA ILE A 354 10.52 14.17 -18.39
C ILE A 354 10.83 14.56 -16.94
N ILE A 355 10.95 13.57 -16.04
CA ILE A 355 11.35 13.74 -14.65
C ILE A 355 12.77 14.34 -14.57
N THR A 356 13.71 13.86 -15.38
CA THR A 356 15.08 14.38 -15.44
C THR A 356 15.11 15.84 -15.94
N ILE A 357 14.33 16.17 -16.96
CA ILE A 357 14.16 17.57 -17.40
C ILE A 357 13.60 18.43 -16.26
N GLY A 358 12.62 17.90 -15.54
CA GLY A 358 12.05 18.58 -14.38
C GLY A 358 13.02 18.79 -13.23
N LEU A 359 13.88 17.80 -12.99
CA LEU A 359 14.97 17.89 -12.02
C LEU A 359 15.94 19.03 -12.40
N ILE A 360 16.42 19.04 -13.63
CA ILE A 360 17.36 20.07 -14.13
C ILE A 360 16.70 21.46 -14.05
N TYR A 361 15.49 21.59 -14.58
CA TYR A 361 14.74 22.84 -14.54
C TYR A 361 14.49 23.31 -13.10
N GLY A 362 14.11 22.41 -12.22
CA GLY A 362 13.85 22.72 -10.82
C GLY A 362 15.10 23.24 -10.09
N ILE A 363 16.28 22.69 -10.37
CA ILE A 363 17.55 23.18 -9.79
C ILE A 363 17.91 24.56 -10.34
N ILE A 364 17.73 24.81 -11.64
CA ILE A 364 18.05 26.08 -12.28
C ILE A 364 17.08 27.17 -11.85
N ASN A 365 15.81 26.86 -11.72
CA ASN A 365 14.78 27.84 -11.37
C ASN A 365 14.86 28.22 -9.89
N LYS A 366 15.15 29.51 -9.62
CA LYS A 366 15.34 30.05 -8.26
C LYS A 366 14.13 29.80 -7.32
N LYS A 367 12.90 29.75 -7.85
CA LYS A 367 11.69 29.53 -7.07
C LYS A 367 11.47 28.05 -6.72
N LEU A 368 11.95 27.13 -7.57
CA LEU A 368 11.77 25.68 -7.40
C LEU A 368 12.99 25.00 -6.79
N ARG A 369 14.17 25.61 -6.85
CA ARG A 369 15.45 25.02 -6.45
C ARG A 369 15.41 24.32 -5.08
N TYR A 370 14.93 24.99 -4.07
CA TYR A 370 14.90 24.44 -2.72
C TYR A 370 13.90 23.28 -2.59
N TYR A 371 12.76 23.35 -3.29
CA TYR A 371 11.82 22.22 -3.35
C TYR A 371 12.46 21.03 -4.06
N THR A 372 13.14 21.25 -5.15
CA THR A 372 13.82 20.20 -5.91
C THR A 372 14.89 19.51 -5.08
N ILE A 373 15.74 20.27 -4.38
CA ILE A 373 16.76 19.72 -3.48
C ILE A 373 16.12 18.90 -2.38
N MET A 374 15.04 19.40 -1.79
CA MET A 374 14.28 18.69 -0.74
C MET A 374 13.69 17.37 -1.28
N LEU A 375 13.07 17.40 -2.46
CA LEU A 375 12.48 16.19 -3.07
C LEU A 375 13.53 15.13 -3.37
N ILE A 376 14.69 15.54 -3.92
CA ILE A 376 15.79 14.61 -4.20
C ILE A 376 16.38 14.06 -2.90
N GLY A 377 16.60 14.91 -1.91
CA GLY A 377 17.07 14.47 -0.59
C GLY A 377 16.10 13.46 0.04
N THR A 378 14.78 13.72 -0.05
CA THR A 378 13.74 12.78 0.39
C THR A 378 13.86 11.46 -0.34
N TRP A 379 13.97 11.48 -1.67
CA TRP A 379 14.10 10.30 -2.49
C TRP A 379 15.35 9.48 -2.12
N ILE A 380 16.51 10.13 -2.04
CA ILE A 380 17.78 9.46 -1.71
C ILE A 380 17.72 8.81 -0.33
N ILE A 381 17.31 9.55 0.69
CA ILE A 381 17.28 9.04 2.06
C ILE A 381 16.27 7.89 2.17
N SER A 382 15.10 8.03 1.57
CA SER A 382 14.06 7.00 1.63
C SER A 382 14.50 5.72 0.95
N ILE A 383 15.04 5.77 -0.27
CA ILE A 383 15.46 4.59 -1.02
C ILE A 383 16.67 3.91 -0.37
N VAL A 384 17.67 4.67 0.07
CA VAL A 384 18.86 4.13 0.74
C VAL A 384 18.50 3.45 2.07
N ALA A 385 17.63 4.08 2.86
CA ALA A 385 17.22 3.50 4.13
C ALA A 385 16.37 2.24 3.93
N PHE A 386 15.47 2.24 2.96
CA PHE A 386 14.59 1.11 2.66
C PHE A 386 15.37 -0.11 2.14
N THR A 387 16.26 0.09 1.18
CA THR A 387 17.03 -0.97 0.53
C THR A 387 18.06 -1.66 1.43
N ARG A 388 18.30 -1.13 2.63
CA ARG A 388 19.07 -1.83 3.68
C ARG A 388 18.34 -3.04 4.25
N ILE A 389 17.01 -3.07 4.13
CA ILE A 389 16.17 -4.16 4.64
C ILE A 389 15.76 -5.06 3.48
N GLN A 390 15.16 -4.49 2.44
CA GLN A 390 14.62 -5.21 1.28
C GLN A 390 14.51 -4.29 0.07
N ASN A 391 14.28 -4.84 -1.13
CA ASN A 391 13.85 -4.07 -2.28
C ASN A 391 12.37 -3.69 -2.17
N MET A 392 11.97 -2.59 -2.82
CA MET A 392 10.59 -2.10 -2.77
C MET A 392 9.67 -2.95 -3.64
N GLY A 393 8.58 -3.42 -3.06
CA GLY A 393 7.45 -3.92 -3.84
C GLY A 393 6.66 -2.78 -4.52
N PRO A 394 5.73 -3.10 -5.43
CA PRO A 394 4.94 -2.09 -6.16
C PRO A 394 4.20 -1.10 -5.25
N HIS A 395 3.63 -1.56 -4.14
CA HIS A 395 2.90 -0.72 -3.19
C HIS A 395 3.80 0.19 -2.34
N GLN A 396 5.02 -0.25 -2.04
CA GLN A 396 5.98 0.51 -1.25
C GLN A 396 6.57 1.69 -2.02
N MET A 397 6.47 1.65 -3.35
CA MET A 397 6.85 2.76 -4.23
C MET A 397 6.08 4.06 -3.92
N LEU A 398 4.93 3.98 -3.24
CA LEU A 398 4.15 5.14 -2.80
C LEU A 398 4.99 6.17 -2.02
N ILE A 399 6.05 5.77 -1.31
CA ILE A 399 6.94 6.72 -0.62
C ILE A 399 7.74 7.61 -1.57
N LEU A 400 7.97 7.18 -2.82
CA LEU A 400 8.73 7.91 -3.85
C LEU A 400 7.82 8.67 -4.82
N VAL A 401 6.55 8.26 -4.94
CA VAL A 401 5.54 8.83 -5.86
C VAL A 401 5.44 10.35 -5.80
N PRO A 402 5.40 11.02 -4.62
CA PRO A 402 5.33 12.48 -4.58
C PRO A 402 6.50 13.17 -5.28
N THR A 403 7.70 12.63 -5.13
CA THR A 403 8.89 13.16 -5.81
C THR A 403 8.76 13.02 -7.32
N TYR A 404 8.35 11.86 -7.82
CA TYR A 404 8.17 11.64 -9.24
C TYR A 404 7.09 12.53 -9.84
N ILE A 405 5.94 12.66 -9.19
CA ILE A 405 4.86 13.53 -9.66
C ILE A 405 5.34 14.97 -9.75
N LEU A 406 5.97 15.50 -8.71
CA LEU A 406 6.38 16.91 -8.71
C LEU A 406 7.48 17.19 -9.71
N LEU A 407 8.47 16.31 -9.85
CA LEU A 407 9.52 16.45 -10.85
C LEU A 407 8.97 16.33 -12.27
N PHE A 408 8.01 15.43 -12.52
CA PHE A 408 7.32 15.34 -13.79
C PHE A 408 6.59 16.66 -14.15
N ILE A 409 5.88 17.25 -13.17
CA ILE A 409 5.21 18.54 -13.34
C ILE A 409 6.23 19.66 -13.64
N PHE A 410 7.37 19.65 -12.98
CA PHE A 410 8.46 20.61 -13.31
C PHE A 410 8.95 20.41 -14.73
N GLY A 411 9.03 19.17 -15.22
CA GLY A 411 9.37 18.82 -16.60
C GLY A 411 8.32 19.34 -17.59
N LEU A 412 7.03 19.15 -17.32
CA LEU A 412 5.95 19.73 -18.13
C LEU A 412 6.06 21.26 -18.19
N ILE A 413 6.32 21.91 -17.07
CA ILE A 413 6.50 23.36 -17.00
C ILE A 413 7.71 23.79 -17.86
N ALA A 414 8.83 23.09 -17.77
CA ALA A 414 10.02 23.37 -18.55
C ALA A 414 9.76 23.27 -20.06
N ILE A 415 9.16 22.16 -20.49
CA ILE A 415 8.90 21.88 -21.92
C ILE A 415 7.91 22.88 -22.51
N LEU A 416 6.81 23.16 -21.80
CA LEU A 416 5.73 24.03 -22.31
C LEU A 416 6.01 25.53 -22.19
N ASN A 417 7.07 25.92 -21.50
CA ASN A 417 7.52 27.32 -21.43
C ASN A 417 8.91 27.51 -22.07
N PHE A 418 9.41 26.51 -22.81
CA PHE A 418 10.75 26.58 -23.44
C PHE A 418 10.85 27.66 -24.52
N LYS A 419 9.77 27.89 -25.26
CA LYS A 419 9.72 28.94 -26.30
C LYS A 419 8.52 29.87 -26.11
N GLU A 420 8.67 31.11 -26.58
CA GLU A 420 7.58 32.10 -26.51
C GLU A 420 6.47 31.84 -27.53
N LYS A 421 6.74 31.08 -28.62
CA LYS A 421 5.76 30.79 -29.67
C LYS A 421 4.70 29.80 -29.19
N THR A 422 3.46 30.26 -29.11
CA THR A 422 2.28 29.48 -28.62
C THR A 422 2.06 28.20 -29.46
N SER A 423 2.27 28.24 -30.79
CA SER A 423 2.08 27.09 -31.67
C SER A 423 3.02 25.91 -31.29
N ILE A 424 4.28 26.20 -30.97
CA ILE A 424 5.26 25.19 -30.58
C ILE A 424 4.85 24.56 -29.24
N ASN A 425 4.41 25.38 -28.30
CA ASN A 425 3.96 24.85 -26.99
C ASN A 425 2.71 23.98 -27.12
N ILE A 426 1.80 24.31 -28.04
CA ILE A 426 0.63 23.46 -28.33
C ILE A 426 1.06 22.14 -28.95
N SER A 427 2.00 22.14 -29.92
CA SER A 427 2.53 20.91 -30.53
C SER A 427 3.18 20.00 -29.48
N PHE A 428 3.98 20.55 -28.56
CA PHE A 428 4.55 19.79 -27.44
C PHE A 428 3.46 19.27 -26.50
N ALA A 429 2.42 20.06 -26.22
CA ALA A 429 1.32 19.63 -25.38
C ALA A 429 0.53 18.46 -25.99
N VAL A 430 0.29 18.50 -27.30
CA VAL A 430 -0.36 17.39 -28.03
C VAL A 430 0.50 16.14 -27.99
N LEU A 431 1.81 16.27 -28.27
CA LEU A 431 2.74 15.14 -28.22
C LEU A 431 2.80 14.52 -26.82
N LEU A 432 2.92 15.34 -25.78
CA LEU A 432 2.90 14.88 -24.38
C LEU A 432 1.57 14.21 -24.03
N GLY A 433 0.46 14.77 -24.49
CA GLY A 433 -0.87 14.18 -24.30
C GLY A 433 -0.97 12.79 -24.95
N ILE A 434 -0.48 12.62 -26.17
CA ILE A 434 -0.44 11.32 -26.86
C ILE A 434 0.42 10.30 -26.08
N ILE A 435 1.60 10.72 -25.63
CA ILE A 435 2.51 9.87 -24.84
C ILE A 435 1.85 9.41 -23.53
N ILE A 436 1.22 10.33 -22.82
CA ILE A 436 0.55 10.03 -21.55
C ILE A 436 -0.63 9.08 -21.78
N LEU A 437 -1.42 9.29 -22.85
CA LEU A 437 -2.51 8.39 -23.24
C LEU A 437 -1.98 7.02 -23.66
N ALA A 438 -0.87 6.95 -24.39
CA ALA A 438 -0.25 5.68 -24.74
C ALA A 438 0.18 4.89 -23.50
N ASN A 439 0.74 5.58 -22.48
CA ASN A 439 1.09 4.94 -21.22
C ASN A 439 -0.16 4.47 -20.43
N LEU A 440 -1.27 5.21 -20.49
CA LEU A 440 -2.54 4.81 -19.90
C LEU A 440 -3.06 3.53 -20.55
N VAL A 441 -3.14 3.52 -21.89
CA VAL A 441 -3.64 2.37 -22.66
C VAL A 441 -2.75 1.14 -22.46
N GLY A 442 -1.43 1.33 -22.48
CA GLY A 442 -0.45 0.27 -22.27
C GLY A 442 -0.56 -0.41 -20.90
N GLY A 443 -0.93 0.36 -19.86
CA GLY A 443 -1.12 -0.19 -18.52
C GLY A 443 -2.47 -0.90 -18.31
N ILE A 444 -3.50 -0.54 -19.09
CA ILE A 444 -4.83 -1.20 -19.00
C ILE A 444 -4.85 -2.49 -19.83
N PHE A 445 -4.36 -2.40 -21.07
CA PHE A 445 -4.35 -3.53 -21.98
C PHE A 445 -2.97 -4.17 -21.96
N HIS A 446 -2.86 -5.36 -21.42
CA HIS A 446 -1.63 -6.18 -21.34
C HIS A 446 -1.05 -6.46 -22.73
N ASN A 447 -0.73 -5.43 -23.46
CA ASN A 447 -0.26 -5.56 -24.82
C ASN A 447 1.27 -5.73 -24.82
N LYS A 448 1.75 -6.85 -25.39
CA LYS A 448 3.17 -7.16 -25.52
C LYS A 448 4.03 -6.03 -26.13
N TYR A 449 3.41 -5.14 -26.92
CA TYR A 449 4.08 -3.98 -27.51
C TYR A 449 4.36 -2.85 -26.52
N PHE A 450 3.60 -2.78 -25.40
CA PHE A 450 3.78 -1.78 -24.37
C PHE A 450 4.44 -2.34 -23.13
N TYR A 451 4.13 -3.57 -22.76
CA TYR A 451 4.54 -4.17 -21.48
C TYR A 451 6.05 -4.42 -21.38
N ASN A 452 6.67 -5.05 -22.37
CA ASN A 452 8.09 -5.43 -22.31
C ASN A 452 9.02 -4.43 -23.00
N ASN A 453 8.60 -3.20 -23.19
CA ASN A 453 9.47 -2.22 -23.83
C ASN A 453 10.03 -1.22 -22.82
N LEU A 454 11.22 -0.71 -23.17
CA LEU A 454 11.96 0.23 -22.35
C LEU A 454 11.24 1.58 -22.18
N PHE A 455 10.33 1.95 -23.09
CA PHE A 455 9.80 3.31 -23.18
C PHE A 455 8.68 3.60 -22.18
N PHE A 456 7.85 2.61 -21.89
CA PHE A 456 6.69 2.74 -21.01
C PHE A 456 6.90 2.04 -19.68
N THR A 457 6.01 2.28 -18.74
CA THR A 457 6.02 1.58 -17.45
C THR A 457 5.87 0.08 -17.62
N ASN A 458 6.58 -0.70 -16.80
CA ASN A 458 6.33 -2.13 -16.66
C ASN A 458 5.28 -2.42 -15.57
N MET A 459 4.77 -1.41 -14.89
CA MET A 459 3.66 -1.58 -13.96
C MET A 459 2.37 -1.70 -14.73
N VAL A 460 1.91 -2.91 -14.84
CA VAL A 460 0.68 -3.27 -15.52
C VAL A 460 -0.33 -3.72 -14.49
N ILE A 461 -1.58 -3.49 -14.80
CA ILE A 461 -2.68 -3.96 -14.00
C ILE A 461 -3.25 -5.16 -14.70
N ASP A 462 -3.34 -6.26 -13.96
CA ASP A 462 -4.09 -7.42 -14.42
C ASP A 462 -5.57 -7.02 -14.56
N SER A 463 -5.90 -6.62 -15.77
CA SER A 463 -7.30 -6.40 -16.19
C SER A 463 -7.89 -7.66 -16.83
N GLU A 464 -7.08 -8.70 -16.98
CA GLU A 464 -7.48 -9.93 -17.65
C GLU A 464 -8.12 -10.89 -16.66
N LYS A 465 -9.01 -11.70 -17.21
CA LYS A 465 -9.57 -12.85 -16.50
C LYS A 465 -8.46 -13.88 -16.30
N ARG A 466 -8.35 -14.37 -15.10
CA ARG A 466 -7.43 -15.45 -14.79
C ARG A 466 -7.85 -16.72 -15.55
N GLU A 467 -6.97 -17.24 -16.42
CA GLU A 467 -7.29 -18.40 -17.29
C GLU A 467 -7.70 -19.65 -16.50
N ASP A 468 -7.10 -19.85 -15.34
CA ASP A 468 -7.31 -20.99 -14.46
C ASP A 468 -8.40 -20.79 -13.39
N TYR A 469 -9.16 -19.68 -13.43
CA TYR A 469 -10.16 -19.36 -12.40
C TYR A 469 -11.17 -20.50 -12.19
N ALA A 470 -11.66 -21.10 -13.26
CA ALA A 470 -12.57 -22.23 -13.18
C ALA A 470 -11.92 -23.48 -12.54
N GLN A 471 -10.62 -23.70 -12.79
CA GLN A 471 -9.89 -24.82 -12.18
C GLN A 471 -9.65 -24.59 -10.69
N ILE A 472 -9.40 -23.35 -10.27
CA ILE A 472 -9.38 -23.01 -8.84
C ILE A 472 -10.72 -23.38 -8.19
N GLY A 473 -11.85 -23.07 -8.85
CA GLY A 473 -13.18 -23.49 -8.40
C GLY A 473 -13.31 -25.01 -8.25
N ASN A 474 -12.73 -25.80 -9.16
CA ASN A 474 -12.69 -27.25 -9.06
C ASN A 474 -11.82 -27.73 -7.88
N MET A 475 -10.70 -27.06 -7.60
CA MET A 475 -9.86 -27.34 -6.41
C MET A 475 -10.62 -27.01 -5.12
N VAL A 476 -11.30 -25.87 -5.06
CA VAL A 476 -12.18 -25.49 -3.93
C VAL A 476 -13.26 -26.53 -3.69
N LYS A 477 -13.90 -27.01 -4.76
CA LYS A 477 -14.88 -28.10 -4.68
C LYS A 477 -14.26 -29.37 -4.12
N PHE A 478 -13.05 -29.75 -4.54
CA PHE A 478 -12.33 -30.89 -3.98
C PHE A 478 -12.14 -30.74 -2.46
N VAL A 479 -11.75 -29.55 -1.98
CA VAL A 479 -11.63 -29.29 -0.53
C VAL A 479 -12.96 -29.52 0.18
N LYS A 480 -14.06 -28.97 -0.34
CA LYS A 480 -15.40 -29.13 0.26
C LYS A 480 -15.86 -30.56 0.36
N ASP A 481 -15.53 -31.35 -0.68
CA ASP A 481 -15.99 -32.74 -0.79
C ASP A 481 -15.12 -33.73 0.03
N ASN A 482 -13.82 -33.42 0.26
CA ASN A 482 -12.86 -34.40 0.80
C ASN A 482 -12.16 -33.96 2.10
N CYS A 483 -12.15 -32.65 2.40
CA CYS A 483 -11.39 -32.11 3.53
C CYS A 483 -12.26 -31.73 4.72
N ASN A 484 -11.69 -31.84 5.91
CA ASN A 484 -12.26 -31.41 7.20
C ASN A 484 -11.12 -31.12 8.18
N GLU A 485 -11.43 -30.85 9.45
CA GLU A 485 -10.43 -30.54 10.49
C GLU A 485 -9.35 -31.61 10.68
N LYS A 486 -9.69 -32.91 10.41
CA LYS A 486 -8.77 -34.04 10.52
C LYS A 486 -8.05 -34.34 9.20
N ASN A 487 -8.72 -34.13 8.07
CA ASN A 487 -8.20 -34.42 6.74
C ASN A 487 -7.96 -33.10 6.01
N LYS A 488 -6.84 -32.46 6.29
CA LYS A 488 -6.43 -31.21 5.66
C LYS A 488 -5.70 -31.43 4.35
N ILE A 489 -5.63 -30.39 3.53
CA ILE A 489 -4.85 -30.38 2.30
C ILE A 489 -3.86 -29.23 2.28
N TYR A 490 -2.63 -29.52 1.89
CA TYR A 490 -1.57 -28.53 1.76
C TYR A 490 -1.30 -28.20 0.28
N LEU A 491 -1.26 -26.93 -0.04
CA LEU A 491 -0.83 -26.43 -1.35
C LEU A 491 0.66 -26.08 -1.28
N ASN A 492 1.52 -26.87 -1.95
CA ASN A 492 2.96 -26.66 -1.97
C ASN A 492 3.37 -25.70 -3.09
N ALA A 493 2.94 -24.46 -2.98
CA ALA A 493 3.28 -23.37 -3.89
C ALA A 493 3.21 -22.03 -3.16
N ALA A 494 4.09 -21.09 -3.52
CA ALA A 494 4.15 -19.75 -2.93
C ALA A 494 4.60 -18.72 -3.96
N THR A 495 3.77 -18.50 -4.95
CA THR A 495 3.93 -17.42 -5.94
C THR A 495 2.83 -16.37 -5.80
N GLY A 496 2.95 -15.26 -6.53
CA GLY A 496 1.88 -14.25 -6.63
C GLY A 496 0.54 -14.84 -7.07
N ASP A 497 0.58 -15.85 -7.95
CA ASP A 497 -0.62 -16.48 -8.51
C ASP A 497 -1.04 -17.75 -7.77
N TYR A 498 -0.09 -18.50 -7.24
CA TYR A 498 -0.33 -19.81 -6.63
C TYR A 498 0.14 -19.85 -5.18
N SER A 499 -0.80 -19.84 -4.28
CA SER A 499 -0.59 -20.02 -2.83
C SER A 499 -1.88 -20.53 -2.19
N SER A 500 -1.85 -20.92 -0.92
CA SER A 500 -3.05 -21.31 -0.18
C SER A 500 -4.16 -20.25 -0.23
N HIS A 501 -3.80 -18.99 -0.40
CA HIS A 501 -4.74 -17.89 -0.52
C HIS A 501 -5.66 -18.02 -1.74
N MET A 502 -5.20 -18.58 -2.86
CA MET A 502 -6.05 -18.74 -4.05
C MET A 502 -7.25 -19.65 -3.76
N ILE A 503 -7.08 -20.66 -2.91
CA ILE A 503 -8.13 -21.58 -2.51
C ILE A 503 -9.03 -20.95 -1.45
N THR A 504 -8.41 -20.38 -0.43
CA THR A 504 -9.10 -19.90 0.75
C THR A 504 -9.84 -18.57 0.53
N ASN A 505 -9.54 -17.84 -0.54
CA ASN A 505 -10.19 -16.57 -0.89
C ASN A 505 -11.13 -16.66 -2.10
N TYR A 506 -11.19 -17.78 -2.78
CA TYR A 506 -11.95 -17.93 -4.03
C TYR A 506 -13.42 -17.51 -3.90
N ASN A 507 -14.10 -17.96 -2.84
CA ASN A 507 -15.51 -17.68 -2.58
C ASN A 507 -15.72 -16.94 -1.24
N LEU A 508 -14.80 -16.09 -0.81
CA LEU A 508 -15.07 -15.26 0.37
C LEU A 508 -16.12 -14.19 0.03
N PRO A 509 -17.08 -13.91 0.94
CA PRO A 509 -17.10 -14.33 2.36
C PRO A 509 -17.83 -15.67 2.64
N GLU A 510 -18.44 -16.34 1.65
CA GLU A 510 -19.30 -17.51 1.89
C GLU A 510 -18.51 -18.69 2.45
N ASP A 511 -17.31 -18.93 1.98
CA ASP A 511 -16.52 -20.13 2.27
C ASP A 511 -15.44 -19.91 3.35
N ARG A 512 -15.73 -19.14 4.39
CA ARG A 512 -14.76 -18.84 5.45
C ARG A 512 -14.14 -20.07 6.11
N ASN A 513 -14.87 -21.17 6.20
CA ASN A 513 -14.42 -22.39 6.86
C ASN A 513 -13.30 -23.13 6.09
N ILE A 514 -13.16 -22.91 4.81
CA ILE A 514 -12.09 -23.54 4.00
C ILE A 514 -10.70 -23.24 4.56
N TYR A 515 -10.51 -22.07 5.18
CA TYR A 515 -9.26 -21.72 5.84
C TYR A 515 -8.79 -22.74 6.89
N ASN A 516 -9.73 -23.41 7.58
CA ASN A 516 -9.40 -24.41 8.60
C ASN A 516 -8.86 -25.71 7.98
N TYR A 517 -9.10 -25.93 6.68
CA TYR A 517 -8.76 -27.17 5.99
C TYR A 517 -7.54 -27.03 5.05
N VAL A 518 -7.13 -25.79 4.75
CA VAL A 518 -6.01 -25.46 3.88
C VAL A 518 -5.01 -24.61 4.65
N PRO A 519 -3.98 -25.20 5.26
CA PRO A 519 -2.93 -24.46 5.95
C PRO A 519 -2.22 -23.47 5.04
N TYR A 520 -1.63 -22.45 5.65
CA TYR A 520 -0.84 -21.45 4.94
C TYR A 520 0.34 -22.11 4.21
N SER A 521 0.58 -21.69 2.95
CA SER A 521 1.73 -22.17 2.18
C SER A 521 3.03 -21.63 2.75
N PHE A 522 3.89 -22.50 3.28
CA PHE A 522 5.21 -22.12 3.77
C PHE A 522 6.16 -21.93 2.58
N ALA A 523 6.92 -20.86 2.59
CA ALA A 523 7.79 -20.52 1.47
C ALA A 523 9.22 -20.17 1.91
N ILE A 524 9.39 -19.62 3.10
CA ILE A 524 10.62 -18.95 3.52
C ILE A 524 11.13 -19.57 4.81
N ASP A 525 12.26 -20.28 4.74
CA ASP A 525 12.88 -20.95 5.88
C ASP A 525 13.13 -19.99 7.07
N SER A 526 13.70 -18.83 6.79
CA SER A 526 14.01 -17.80 7.80
C SER A 526 12.79 -17.18 8.49
N THR A 527 11.59 -17.43 7.96
CA THR A 527 10.33 -16.85 8.48
C THR A 527 9.38 -17.94 8.95
N ASN A 528 9.24 -19.00 8.17
CA ASN A 528 8.26 -20.05 8.41
C ASN A 528 8.82 -21.18 9.28
N GLY A 529 10.11 -21.50 9.16
CA GLY A 529 10.73 -22.64 9.85
C GLY A 529 10.24 -24.00 9.36
N PHE A 530 10.39 -25.02 10.18
CA PHE A 530 9.98 -26.38 9.83
C PHE A 530 8.46 -26.46 9.56
N PRO A 531 8.02 -27.12 8.46
CA PRO A 531 6.62 -27.08 8.01
C PRO A 531 5.73 -28.15 8.67
N GLU A 532 5.70 -28.24 10.01
CA GLU A 532 4.96 -29.27 10.73
C GLU A 532 3.47 -29.29 10.40
N ASP A 533 2.82 -28.13 10.21
CA ASP A 533 1.41 -28.03 9.83
C ASP A 533 1.14 -28.62 8.44
N ALA A 534 2.10 -28.45 7.50
CA ALA A 534 2.03 -29.02 6.17
C ALA A 534 2.13 -30.55 6.24
N LEU A 535 3.11 -31.05 6.98
CA LEU A 535 3.39 -32.49 7.09
C LEU A 535 2.26 -33.24 7.81
N GLY A 536 1.45 -32.53 8.61
CA GLY A 536 0.24 -33.06 9.21
C GLY A 536 -0.96 -33.25 8.26
N CYS A 537 -0.88 -32.78 7.01
CA CYS A 537 -1.98 -32.88 6.07
C CYS A 537 -2.15 -34.29 5.50
N LYS A 538 -3.39 -34.65 5.16
CA LYS A 538 -3.72 -35.89 4.47
C LYS A 538 -3.47 -35.76 2.95
N TYR A 539 -3.79 -34.62 2.38
CA TYR A 539 -3.67 -34.37 0.95
C TYR A 539 -2.64 -33.30 0.67
N PHE A 540 -1.99 -33.41 -0.49
CA PHE A 540 -1.00 -32.45 -0.98
C PHE A 540 -1.26 -32.10 -2.43
N TRP A 541 -1.23 -30.83 -2.76
CA TRP A 541 -1.15 -30.36 -4.14
C TRP A 541 0.29 -30.02 -4.47
N ILE A 542 0.88 -30.79 -5.37
CA ILE A 542 2.25 -30.65 -5.85
C ILE A 542 2.20 -30.25 -7.32
N ALA A 543 2.83 -29.15 -7.67
CA ALA A 543 2.90 -28.73 -9.07
C ALA A 543 3.98 -29.51 -9.86
N ASN A 544 3.80 -29.63 -11.18
CA ASN A 544 4.77 -30.24 -12.09
C ASN A 544 6.12 -29.48 -12.16
N LYS A 545 6.21 -28.30 -11.58
CA LYS A 545 7.45 -27.52 -11.39
C LYS A 545 7.42 -26.81 -10.03
N VAL A 546 8.59 -26.43 -9.52
CA VAL A 546 8.67 -25.63 -8.28
C VAL A 546 8.09 -24.25 -8.51
N LEU A 547 7.08 -23.88 -7.72
CA LEU A 547 6.38 -22.60 -7.79
C LEU A 547 6.71 -21.77 -6.53
N ASP A 548 7.77 -20.99 -6.63
CA ASP A 548 8.30 -20.18 -5.53
C ASP A 548 8.87 -18.84 -6.03
N ASP A 549 8.25 -17.72 -5.66
CA ASP A 549 8.71 -16.36 -6.01
C ASP A 549 9.93 -15.92 -5.19
N THR A 550 10.23 -16.59 -4.08
CA THR A 550 11.40 -16.27 -3.24
C THR A 550 12.70 -16.82 -3.85
N GLY A 551 12.58 -17.68 -4.86
CA GLY A 551 13.65 -18.38 -5.54
C GLY A 551 14.19 -19.56 -4.74
N ALA A 552 14.26 -20.74 -5.35
CA ALA A 552 14.67 -22.01 -4.74
C ALA A 552 16.04 -22.00 -4.02
N LYS A 553 16.86 -20.96 -4.24
CA LYS A 553 18.13 -20.76 -3.54
C LYS A 553 18.01 -20.08 -2.17
N LYS A 554 16.84 -19.52 -1.84
CA LYS A 554 16.63 -18.75 -0.61
C LYS A 554 15.61 -19.37 0.33
N GLY A 555 14.73 -20.24 -0.17
CA GLY A 555 13.77 -21.01 0.60
C GLY A 555 13.78 -22.44 0.10
N HIS A 556 13.98 -23.39 0.98
CA HIS A 556 14.11 -24.80 0.60
C HIS A 556 12.86 -25.60 0.89
N ILE A 557 11.85 -25.01 1.54
CA ILE A 557 10.64 -25.70 1.99
C ILE A 557 9.92 -26.34 0.81
N ILE A 558 9.59 -25.54 -0.23
CA ILE A 558 8.79 -26.02 -1.38
C ILE A 558 9.52 -27.11 -2.18
N PRO A 559 10.80 -26.92 -2.58
CA PRO A 559 11.55 -27.97 -3.27
C PRO A 559 11.69 -29.26 -2.46
N ASN A 560 11.95 -29.16 -1.14
CA ASN A 560 12.12 -30.34 -0.28
C ASN A 560 10.80 -31.12 -0.14
N ILE A 561 9.67 -30.47 0.03
CA ILE A 561 8.37 -31.13 0.06
C ILE A 561 8.04 -31.76 -1.30
N ASN A 562 8.32 -31.09 -2.43
CA ASN A 562 8.14 -31.66 -3.75
C ASN A 562 8.92 -32.97 -3.89
N TYR A 563 10.24 -32.91 -3.64
CA TYR A 563 11.13 -34.07 -3.71
C TYR A 563 10.65 -35.22 -2.80
N ALA A 564 10.34 -34.90 -1.55
CA ALA A 564 9.92 -35.90 -0.58
C ALA A 564 8.67 -36.68 -1.04
N ILE A 565 7.67 -35.99 -1.58
CA ILE A 565 6.39 -36.63 -1.96
C ILE A 565 6.48 -37.33 -3.30
N THR A 566 7.35 -36.89 -4.23
CA THR A 566 7.39 -37.41 -5.59
C THR A 566 8.54 -38.35 -5.88
N GLU A 567 9.69 -38.23 -5.20
CA GLU A 567 10.94 -38.88 -5.60
C GLU A 567 11.67 -39.60 -4.45
N ASP A 568 11.48 -39.17 -3.21
CA ASP A 568 12.18 -39.73 -2.06
C ASP A 568 11.83 -41.21 -1.86
N PRO A 569 12.82 -42.13 -1.76
CA PRO A 569 12.55 -43.57 -1.71
C PRO A 569 11.89 -44.03 -0.40
N ILE A 570 11.99 -43.26 0.68
CA ILE A 570 11.43 -43.58 2.00
C ILE A 570 10.04 -42.96 2.15
N ILE A 571 9.90 -41.67 1.80
CA ILE A 571 8.69 -40.90 2.03
C ILE A 571 7.64 -41.08 0.91
N SER A 572 8.09 -41.09 -0.37
CA SER A 572 7.14 -41.10 -1.51
C SER A 572 6.23 -42.33 -1.55
N PRO A 573 6.65 -43.55 -1.09
CA PRO A 573 5.76 -44.70 -1.06
C PRO A 573 4.53 -44.55 -0.18
N LYS A 574 4.58 -43.62 0.79
CA LYS A 574 3.43 -43.31 1.66
C LYS A 574 2.36 -42.44 0.97
N PHE A 575 2.59 -42.05 -0.28
CA PHE A 575 1.71 -41.18 -1.04
C PHE A 575 1.21 -41.85 -2.32
N LYS A 576 -0.05 -41.57 -2.69
CA LYS A 576 -0.65 -42.02 -3.93
C LYS A 576 -1.24 -40.80 -4.66
N MET A 577 -0.84 -40.63 -5.92
CA MET A 577 -1.47 -39.63 -6.79
C MET A 577 -2.90 -40.08 -7.13
N ILE A 578 -3.89 -39.23 -6.84
CA ILE A 578 -5.31 -39.56 -6.99
C ILE A 578 -6.04 -38.66 -7.99
N ARG A 579 -5.53 -37.48 -8.27
CA ARG A 579 -6.18 -36.52 -9.17
C ARG A 579 -5.18 -35.50 -9.71
N GLU A 580 -5.49 -34.93 -10.88
CA GLU A 580 -4.78 -33.80 -11.46
C GLU A 580 -5.71 -32.61 -11.72
N PHE A 581 -5.14 -31.38 -11.66
CA PHE A 581 -5.77 -30.13 -12.00
C PHE A 581 -4.87 -29.37 -12.98
N LYS A 582 -5.26 -29.33 -14.24
CA LYS A 582 -4.53 -28.57 -15.27
C LYS A 582 -4.93 -27.10 -15.19
N MET A 583 -4.05 -26.29 -14.61
CA MET A 583 -4.31 -24.86 -14.41
C MET A 583 -4.12 -24.07 -15.71
N THR A 584 -2.94 -24.24 -16.33
CA THR A 584 -2.59 -23.61 -17.61
C THR A 584 -1.94 -24.67 -18.51
N GLU A 585 -1.47 -24.25 -19.69
CA GLU A 585 -0.69 -25.17 -20.55
C GLU A 585 0.60 -25.64 -19.90
N GLU A 586 1.20 -24.81 -19.01
CA GLU A 586 2.48 -25.06 -18.38
C GLU A 586 2.38 -25.61 -16.95
N ILE A 587 1.27 -25.39 -16.26
CA ILE A 587 1.11 -25.67 -14.83
C ILE A 587 -0.01 -26.65 -14.59
N THR A 588 0.36 -27.78 -13.98
CA THR A 588 -0.56 -28.81 -13.52
C THR A 588 -0.27 -29.12 -12.05
N PHE A 589 -1.29 -29.14 -11.21
CA PHE A 589 -1.20 -29.63 -9.84
C PHE A 589 -1.68 -31.07 -9.78
N TYR A 590 -0.87 -31.92 -9.15
CA TYR A 590 -1.20 -33.29 -8.81
C TYR A 590 -1.62 -33.37 -7.35
N THR A 591 -2.73 -34.05 -7.09
CA THR A 591 -3.20 -34.32 -5.73
C THR A 591 -2.64 -35.64 -5.27
N TYR A 592 -1.82 -35.60 -4.23
CA TYR A 592 -1.32 -36.77 -3.54
C TYR A 592 -2.09 -36.99 -2.25
N GLU A 593 -2.54 -38.21 -2.01
CA GLU A 593 -3.15 -38.66 -0.76
C GLU A 593 -2.14 -39.47 0.02
N ARG A 594 -1.92 -39.10 1.28
CA ARG A 594 -1.17 -39.95 2.20
C ARG A 594 -2.00 -41.17 2.56
N ILE A 595 -1.53 -42.36 2.15
CA ILE A 595 -2.24 -43.64 2.29
C ILE A 595 -1.88 -44.37 3.59
N GLU A 596 -0.75 -44.05 4.20
CA GLU A 596 -0.24 -44.62 5.44
C GLU A 596 0.25 -43.51 6.37
N LYS A 597 0.28 -43.81 7.69
CA LYS A 597 0.90 -42.92 8.68
C LYS A 597 2.43 -42.99 8.53
N PHE A 598 3.08 -41.89 8.88
CA PHE A 598 4.54 -41.92 9.00
C PHE A 598 4.94 -42.72 10.25
N ASP A 599 6.06 -43.44 10.16
CA ASP A 599 6.75 -44.02 11.28
C ASP A 599 8.04 -43.24 11.61
N GLU A 600 8.90 -43.79 12.45
CA GLU A 600 10.13 -43.10 12.86
C GLU A 600 11.14 -42.99 11.70
N GLU A 601 11.12 -43.89 10.72
CA GLU A 601 12.02 -43.85 9.57
C GLU A 601 11.70 -42.65 8.66
N GLU A 602 10.43 -42.46 8.29
CA GLU A 602 9.99 -41.30 7.52
C GLU A 602 10.17 -40.00 8.31
N ARG A 603 9.96 -40.05 9.63
CA ARG A 603 10.19 -38.88 10.48
C ARG A 603 11.66 -38.42 10.42
N GLN A 604 12.58 -39.36 10.55
CA GLN A 604 14.03 -39.06 10.47
C GLN A 604 14.42 -38.57 9.07
N GLU A 605 13.83 -39.10 8.00
CA GLU A 605 14.10 -38.63 6.65
C GLU A 605 13.56 -37.20 6.43
N TRP A 606 12.36 -36.88 6.94
CA TRP A 606 11.87 -35.48 6.94
C TRP A 606 12.84 -34.53 7.66
N LEU A 607 13.35 -34.90 8.82
CA LEU A 607 14.29 -34.06 9.58
C LEU A 607 15.60 -33.86 8.82
N LYS A 608 16.09 -34.91 8.17
CA LYS A 608 17.30 -34.87 7.35
C LYS A 608 17.17 -33.97 6.13
N LEU A 609 16.01 -33.97 5.46
CA LEU A 609 15.73 -33.07 4.34
C LEU A 609 15.78 -31.59 4.73
N PHE A 610 15.57 -31.26 6.01
CA PHE A 610 15.60 -29.88 6.53
C PHE A 610 16.80 -29.60 7.44
N GLU A 611 17.81 -30.50 7.49
CA GLU A 611 18.96 -30.36 8.39
C GLU A 611 19.78 -29.10 8.14
N GLU A 612 20.02 -28.75 6.87
CA GLU A 612 20.75 -27.52 6.50
C GLU A 612 20.03 -26.26 7.02
N GLN A 613 18.72 -26.16 6.82
CA GLN A 613 17.90 -25.03 7.27
C GLN A 613 17.79 -24.99 8.79
N SER A 614 17.69 -26.16 9.43
CA SER A 614 17.69 -26.28 10.89
C SER A 614 19.01 -25.78 11.49
N ASN A 615 20.16 -26.06 10.86
CA ASN A 615 21.45 -25.57 11.30
C ASN A 615 21.60 -24.04 11.11
N ILE A 616 20.98 -23.47 10.08
CA ILE A 616 21.01 -22.02 9.80
C ILE A 616 20.06 -21.25 10.74
N TYR A 617 18.90 -21.83 11.06
CA TYR A 617 17.83 -21.19 11.85
C TYR A 617 17.39 -22.06 13.05
N PRO A 618 18.30 -22.45 13.96
CA PRO A 618 18.03 -23.47 14.97
C PRO A 618 16.83 -23.13 15.88
N GLU A 619 16.76 -21.91 16.42
CA GLU A 619 15.67 -21.52 17.33
C GLU A 619 14.28 -21.64 16.70
N LEU A 620 14.17 -21.32 15.41
CA LEU A 620 12.91 -21.36 14.67
C LEU A 620 12.49 -22.79 14.33
N PHE A 621 13.46 -23.62 13.91
CA PHE A 621 13.21 -25.01 13.53
C PHE A 621 12.98 -25.92 14.73
N GLU A 622 13.80 -25.87 15.79
CA GLU A 622 13.65 -26.68 17.00
C GLU A 622 12.26 -26.54 17.64
N LYS A 623 11.78 -25.30 17.75
CA LYS A 623 10.43 -25.03 18.28
C LYS A 623 9.33 -25.74 17.49
N ARG A 624 9.44 -25.80 16.16
CA ARG A 624 8.44 -26.42 15.29
C ARG A 624 8.62 -27.92 15.17
N ILE A 625 9.85 -28.40 15.11
CA ILE A 625 10.17 -29.85 15.12
C ILE A 625 9.61 -30.52 16.37
N SER A 626 9.63 -29.85 17.53
CA SER A 626 9.04 -30.38 18.77
C SER A 626 7.52 -30.63 18.69
N ASN A 627 6.83 -29.93 17.77
CA ASN A 627 5.41 -30.12 17.53
C ASN A 627 5.12 -31.15 16.42
N PHE A 628 6.14 -31.59 15.69
CA PHE A 628 5.97 -32.56 14.63
C PHE A 628 5.68 -33.95 15.18
N GLN A 629 4.43 -34.38 15.02
CA GLN A 629 3.94 -35.66 15.46
C GLN A 629 3.87 -36.65 14.29
N ILE A 630 4.22 -37.92 14.55
CA ILE A 630 4.18 -39.00 13.54
C ILE A 630 2.71 -39.43 13.30
N ASP A 631 1.88 -39.33 14.33
CA ASP A 631 0.48 -39.80 14.36
C ASP A 631 -0.53 -38.72 13.96
N TYR A 632 -0.53 -38.34 12.73
CA TYR A 632 -1.61 -37.50 12.19
C TYR A 632 -2.68 -38.34 11.52
#